data_e145f3fcafa259dd5ad6aef373ad82f1
#
_entry.id   e145f3fcafa259dd5ad6aef373ad82f1
#
_cell.length_a   1.000
_cell.length_b   1.000
_cell.length_c   1.000
_cell.angle_alpha   90.00
_cell.angle_beta   90.00
_cell.angle_gamma   90.00
#
_symmetry.space_group_name_H-M   'P 1'
#
loop_
_entity.id
_entity.type
_entity.pdbx_description
1 polymer ?
#
loop_
_entity_poly.entity_id
_entity_poly.type
_entity_poly.pdbx_seq_one_letter_code
_entity_poly.pdbx_strand_id
1 'polypeptide(L)'
;AVIVKWDEENDLAVLATGRKMPVLQLSDNAPWPGYWVMALGTADGYEGSVSFGNVINFSGNDIFITNNISSGSSGGPLIDNEGYVIGVTSWGHKVQQYNGAMSLDGFCAKTLECEYEFKGVKTWWDYKD
;
A
#
# COMPACT_ATOMS: atom_id res chain seq x y z
N ALA A 1 18.12 -0.41 -11.90
CA ALA A 1 17.72 -1.07 -10.65
C ALA A 1 17.87 -2.58 -10.74
N VAL A 2 18.17 -3.22 -9.63
CA VAL A 2 18.38 -4.67 -9.56
C VAL A 2 17.41 -5.25 -8.54
N ILE A 3 16.77 -6.37 -8.89
CA ILE A 3 15.91 -7.09 -7.94
C ILE A 3 16.81 -7.79 -6.92
N VAL A 4 16.67 -7.47 -5.65
CA VAL A 4 17.47 -8.07 -4.57
C VAL A 4 16.69 -9.08 -3.74
N LYS A 5 15.37 -8.94 -3.67
CA LYS A 5 14.46 -9.89 -3.04
C LYS A 5 13.13 -9.89 -3.76
N TRP A 6 12.41 -11.01 -3.70
CA TRP A 6 11.03 -11.07 -4.19
C TRP A 6 10.23 -12.07 -3.38
N ASP A 7 8.93 -11.89 -3.41
CA ASP A 7 7.95 -12.72 -2.73
C ASP A 7 6.80 -12.96 -3.71
N GLU A 8 6.77 -14.14 -4.33
CA GLU A 8 5.76 -14.48 -5.33
C GLU A 8 4.37 -14.59 -4.71
N GLU A 9 4.29 -15.07 -3.47
CA GLU A 9 3.01 -15.26 -2.78
C GLU A 9 2.28 -13.93 -2.56
N ASN A 10 3.03 -12.91 -2.18
CA ASN A 10 2.47 -11.58 -1.90
C ASN A 10 2.64 -10.59 -3.06
N ASP A 11 3.18 -11.03 -4.19
CA ASP A 11 3.40 -10.19 -5.39
C ASP A 11 4.21 -8.94 -5.09
N LEU A 12 5.33 -9.11 -4.40
CA LEU A 12 6.22 -8.01 -4.00
C LEU A 12 7.65 -8.27 -4.43
N ALA A 13 8.37 -7.18 -4.71
CA ALA A 13 9.80 -7.22 -4.98
C ALA A 13 10.50 -6.03 -4.35
N VAL A 14 11.75 -6.24 -3.95
CA VAL A 14 12.62 -5.17 -3.47
C VAL A 14 13.68 -4.91 -4.53
N LEU A 15 13.80 -3.66 -4.91
CA LEU A 15 14.76 -3.21 -5.90
C LEU A 15 15.84 -2.35 -5.24
N ALA A 16 17.09 -2.60 -5.61
CA ALA A 16 18.19 -1.73 -5.24
C ALA A 16 18.51 -0.79 -6.39
N THR A 17 18.74 0.48 -6.09
CA THR A 17 19.09 1.49 -7.07
C THR A 17 20.21 2.38 -6.53
N GLY A 18 21.08 2.85 -7.44
CA GLY A 18 22.10 3.83 -7.08
C GLY A 18 21.61 5.27 -7.01
N ARG A 19 20.34 5.52 -7.33
CA ARG A 19 19.76 6.86 -7.28
C ARG A 19 19.34 7.20 -5.86
N LYS A 20 19.69 8.40 -5.42
CA LYS A 20 19.14 8.97 -4.19
C LYS A 20 17.79 9.60 -4.51
N MET A 21 16.78 9.18 -3.76
CA MET A 21 15.42 9.66 -3.94
C MET A 21 14.81 10.01 -2.58
N PRO A 22 13.88 10.96 -2.54
CA PRO A 22 13.10 11.19 -1.32
C PRO A 22 12.42 9.91 -0.85
N VAL A 23 12.35 9.73 0.45
CA VAL A 23 11.79 8.53 1.08
C VAL A 23 10.40 8.84 1.63
N LEU A 24 9.45 7.95 1.36
CA LEU A 24 8.16 7.99 2.04
C LEU A 24 8.27 7.25 3.37
N GLN A 25 7.65 7.80 4.40
CA GLN A 25 7.63 7.18 5.72
C GLN A 25 6.51 6.15 5.80
N LEU A 26 6.77 5.06 6.51
CA LEU A 26 5.75 4.04 6.79
C LEU A 26 4.83 4.52 7.92
N SER A 27 3.54 4.22 7.81
CA SER A 27 2.57 4.57 8.85
C SER A 27 2.77 3.72 10.10
N ASP A 28 2.61 4.34 11.26
CA ASP A 28 2.58 3.64 12.55
C ASP A 28 1.20 3.06 12.89
N ASN A 29 0.19 3.38 12.10
CA ASN A 29 -1.19 2.97 12.39
C ASN A 29 -1.68 1.94 11.38
N ALA A 30 -2.34 0.89 11.88
CA ALA A 30 -3.00 -0.08 11.03
C ALA A 30 -4.14 0.59 10.25
N PRO A 31 -4.35 0.21 8.98
CA PRO A 31 -5.49 0.72 8.23
C PRO A 31 -6.81 0.26 8.86
N TRP A 32 -7.83 1.09 8.75
CA TRP A 32 -9.16 0.82 9.30
C TRP A 32 -10.21 1.06 8.23
N PRO A 33 -11.31 0.29 8.21
CA PRO A 33 -12.39 0.54 7.25
C PRO A 33 -12.89 1.98 7.34
N GLY A 34 -13.02 2.61 6.19
CA GLY A 34 -13.43 4.00 6.06
C GLY A 34 -12.29 5.01 5.97
N TYR A 35 -11.05 4.61 6.23
CA TYR A 35 -9.89 5.50 6.06
C TYR A 35 -9.80 6.01 4.63
N TRP A 36 -9.61 7.31 4.49
CA TRP A 36 -9.26 7.92 3.22
C TRP A 36 -7.84 7.51 2.84
N VAL A 37 -7.68 7.08 1.60
CA VAL A 37 -6.38 6.65 1.07
C VAL A 37 -6.19 7.16 -0.36
N MET A 38 -4.93 7.35 -0.74
CA MET A 38 -4.54 7.77 -2.07
C MET A 38 -3.55 6.77 -2.63
N ALA A 39 -3.84 6.28 -3.84
CA ALA A 39 -2.93 5.43 -4.60
C ALA A 39 -2.20 6.28 -5.65
N LEU A 40 -0.89 6.12 -5.72
CA LEU A 40 -0.03 6.83 -6.66
C LEU A 40 0.61 5.85 -7.62
N GLY A 41 0.70 6.20 -8.89
CA GLY A 41 1.33 5.32 -9.87
C GLY A 41 1.29 5.85 -11.29
N THR A 42 1.46 4.94 -12.22
CA THR A 42 1.46 5.22 -13.67
C THR A 42 0.31 4.45 -14.32
N ALA A 43 -0.92 4.80 -13.95
CA ALA A 43 -2.12 4.14 -14.44
C ALA A 43 -2.21 4.26 -15.96
N ASP A 44 -2.31 3.11 -16.65
CA ASP A 44 -2.44 3.03 -18.11
C ASP A 44 -1.40 3.86 -18.87
N GLY A 45 -0.19 3.98 -18.33
CA GLY A 45 0.91 4.74 -18.94
C GLY A 45 0.93 6.24 -18.60
N TYR A 46 -0.05 6.72 -17.82
CA TYR A 46 -0.09 8.12 -17.41
C TYR A 46 0.72 8.34 -16.13
N GLU A 47 1.93 8.86 -16.26
CA GLU A 47 2.79 9.13 -15.10
C GLU A 47 2.15 10.11 -14.14
N GLY A 48 2.38 9.90 -12.84
CA GLY A 48 1.86 10.77 -11.79
C GLY A 48 0.35 10.63 -11.57
N SER A 49 -0.24 9.51 -11.98
CA SER A 49 -1.66 9.26 -11.77
C SER A 49 -1.98 9.10 -10.29
N VAL A 50 -3.09 9.68 -9.88
CA VAL A 50 -3.56 9.67 -8.50
C VAL A 50 -4.99 9.13 -8.46
N SER A 51 -5.25 8.21 -7.55
CA SER A 51 -6.60 7.70 -7.32
C SER A 51 -6.96 7.83 -5.83
N PHE A 52 -8.05 8.51 -5.55
CA PHE A 52 -8.57 8.68 -4.20
C PHE A 52 -9.61 7.62 -3.90
N GLY A 53 -9.68 7.20 -2.67
CA GLY A 53 -10.66 6.24 -2.21
C GLY A 53 -10.59 6.00 -0.72
N ASN A 54 -11.15 4.87 -0.32
CA ASN A 54 -11.25 4.49 1.09
C ASN A 54 -10.87 3.03 1.27
N VAL A 55 -10.40 2.72 2.45
CA VAL A 55 -10.28 1.33 2.89
C VAL A 55 -11.67 0.76 3.08
N ILE A 56 -11.97 -0.37 2.43
CA ILE A 56 -13.23 -1.08 2.61
C ILE A 56 -13.10 -2.02 3.81
N ASN A 57 -12.05 -2.83 3.80
CA ASN A 57 -11.75 -3.79 4.85
C ASN A 57 -10.37 -4.40 4.57
N PHE A 58 -9.99 -5.36 5.38
CA PHE A 58 -8.76 -6.10 5.17
C PHE A 58 -8.97 -7.56 5.58
N SER A 59 -8.18 -8.44 4.99
CA SER A 59 -8.18 -9.87 5.29
C SER A 59 -6.75 -10.40 5.18
N GLY A 60 -6.23 -10.92 6.28
CA GLY A 60 -4.83 -11.32 6.31
C GLY A 60 -3.91 -10.13 6.00
N ASN A 61 -3.08 -10.27 4.97
CA ASN A 61 -2.17 -9.23 4.54
C ASN A 61 -2.75 -8.32 3.45
N ASP A 62 -4.00 -8.54 3.04
CA ASP A 62 -4.63 -7.80 1.97
C ASP A 62 -5.47 -6.66 2.51
N ILE A 63 -5.34 -5.51 1.88
CA ILE A 63 -6.18 -4.33 2.14
C ILE A 63 -7.10 -4.17 0.93
N PHE A 64 -8.42 -4.16 1.17
CA PHE A 64 -9.40 -3.92 0.10
C PHE A 64 -9.76 -2.44 0.07
N ILE A 65 -9.68 -1.86 -1.12
CA ILE A 65 -9.83 -0.41 -1.32
C ILE A 65 -10.80 -0.10 -2.44
N THR A 66 -11.37 1.08 -2.42
CA THR A 66 -12.25 1.59 -3.48
C THR A 66 -11.49 2.29 -4.60
N ASN A 67 -10.21 2.58 -4.40
CA ASN A 67 -9.38 3.29 -5.37
C ASN A 67 -9.39 2.57 -6.72
N ASN A 68 -9.36 3.34 -7.79
CA ASN A 68 -9.26 2.80 -9.14
C ASN A 68 -7.80 2.42 -9.42
N ILE A 69 -7.51 1.13 -9.36
CA ILE A 69 -6.18 0.59 -9.64
C ILE A 69 -6.22 -0.11 -10.99
N SER A 70 -5.38 0.31 -11.90
CA SER A 70 -5.28 -0.25 -13.24
C SER A 70 -3.87 -0.73 -13.54
N SER A 71 -3.68 -1.30 -14.73
CA SER A 71 -2.36 -1.72 -15.20
C SER A 71 -1.38 -0.53 -15.17
N GLY A 72 -0.21 -0.73 -14.59
CA GLY A 72 0.79 0.31 -14.39
C GLY A 72 0.71 1.00 -13.03
N SER A 73 -0.39 0.86 -12.29
CA SER A 73 -0.49 1.39 -10.93
C SER A 73 0.06 0.43 -9.88
N SER A 74 0.12 -0.86 -10.19
CA SER A 74 0.66 -1.87 -9.28
C SER A 74 2.10 -1.56 -8.89
N GLY A 75 2.41 -1.78 -7.62
CA GLY A 75 3.72 -1.49 -7.06
C GLY A 75 3.86 -0.07 -6.53
N GLY A 76 2.88 0.80 -6.76
CA GLY A 76 2.86 2.15 -6.21
C GLY A 76 2.47 2.16 -4.74
N PRO A 77 2.75 3.26 -4.03
CA PRO A 77 2.37 3.38 -2.63
C PRO A 77 0.90 3.67 -2.47
N LEU A 78 0.32 3.09 -1.43
CA LEU A 78 -0.98 3.49 -0.90
C LEU A 78 -0.70 4.32 0.34
N ILE A 79 -1.11 5.57 0.35
CA ILE A 79 -0.82 6.51 1.45
C ILE A 79 -2.09 6.96 2.16
N ASP A 80 -1.94 7.31 3.42
CA ASP A 80 -3.01 7.86 4.23
C ASP A 80 -3.10 9.40 4.08
N ASN A 81 -4.01 10.03 4.82
CA ASN A 81 -4.24 11.47 4.77
C ASN A 81 -3.08 12.31 5.35
N GLU A 82 -2.13 11.67 5.98
CA GLU A 82 -0.91 12.34 6.50
C GLU A 82 0.29 12.12 5.58
N GLY A 83 0.13 11.36 4.49
CA GLY A 83 1.19 11.07 3.54
C GLY A 83 2.06 9.87 3.91
N TYR A 84 1.66 9.09 4.90
CA TYR A 84 2.39 7.88 5.28
C TYR A 84 1.93 6.67 4.48
N VAL A 85 2.88 5.79 4.14
CA VAL A 85 2.59 4.57 3.39
C VAL A 85 1.92 3.56 4.32
N ILE A 86 0.78 3.02 3.87
CA ILE A 86 0.06 1.95 4.57
C ILE A 86 0.04 0.64 3.78
N GLY A 87 0.46 0.66 2.54
CA GLY A 87 0.51 -0.55 1.71
C GLY A 87 1.11 -0.31 0.35
N VAL A 88 1.18 -1.39 -0.43
CA VAL A 88 1.66 -1.39 -1.82
C VAL A 88 0.52 -1.90 -2.70
N THR A 89 0.11 -1.10 -3.68
CA THR A 89 -1.03 -1.45 -4.54
C THR A 89 -0.73 -2.64 -5.45
N SER A 90 -1.74 -3.46 -5.70
CA SER A 90 -1.64 -4.60 -6.61
C SER A 90 -2.90 -4.69 -7.47
N TRP A 91 -2.74 -4.48 -8.78
CA TRP A 91 -3.85 -4.57 -9.73
C TRP A 91 -4.39 -5.99 -9.87
N GLY A 92 -3.50 -6.99 -9.81
CA GLY A 92 -3.90 -8.39 -9.95
C GLY A 92 -4.60 -8.97 -8.72
N HIS A 93 -4.62 -8.23 -7.62
CA HIS A 93 -5.12 -8.70 -6.35
C HIS A 93 -6.58 -8.26 -6.13
N LYS A 94 -7.45 -8.78 -6.98
CA LYS A 94 -8.86 -8.42 -6.95
C LYS A 94 -9.69 -9.48 -6.25
N VAL A 95 -10.50 -9.05 -5.31
CA VAL A 95 -11.54 -9.87 -4.71
C VAL A 95 -12.89 -9.23 -5.08
N GLN A 96 -13.69 -9.94 -5.89
CA GLN A 96 -14.96 -9.42 -6.41
C GLN A 96 -14.77 -8.11 -7.17
N GLN A 97 -15.35 -7.02 -6.69
CA GLN A 97 -15.29 -5.70 -7.32
C GLN A 97 -14.26 -4.78 -6.67
N TYR A 98 -13.52 -5.28 -5.69
CA TYR A 98 -12.57 -4.47 -4.94
C TYR A 98 -11.18 -4.57 -5.53
N ASN A 99 -10.44 -3.50 -5.46
CA ASN A 99 -9.00 -3.49 -5.70
C ASN A 99 -8.28 -3.75 -4.38
N GLY A 100 -7.01 -4.11 -4.46
CA GLY A 100 -6.25 -4.50 -3.29
C GLY A 100 -4.89 -3.86 -3.19
N ALA A 101 -4.37 -3.90 -1.98
CA ALA A 101 -3.01 -3.53 -1.67
C ALA A 101 -2.45 -4.50 -0.64
N MET A 102 -1.15 -4.73 -0.69
CA MET A 102 -0.44 -5.51 0.31
C MET A 102 -0.13 -4.62 1.51
N SER A 103 -0.48 -5.08 2.71
CA SER A 103 -0.23 -4.33 3.94
C SER A 103 1.26 -4.30 4.30
N LEU A 104 1.65 -3.39 5.18
CA LEU A 104 3.02 -3.29 5.68
C LEU A 104 3.46 -4.56 6.39
N ASP A 105 2.56 -5.22 7.13
CA ASP A 105 2.85 -6.50 7.77
C ASP A 105 3.28 -7.55 6.76
N GLY A 106 2.61 -7.60 5.63
CA GLY A 106 2.90 -8.57 4.57
C GLY A 106 4.30 -8.41 4.02
N PHE A 107 4.68 -7.21 3.64
CA PHE A 107 5.99 -7.04 3.04
C PHE A 107 7.13 -7.02 4.06
N CYS A 108 6.90 -6.59 5.30
CA CYS A 108 7.92 -6.69 6.33
C CYS A 108 8.17 -8.13 6.75
N ALA A 109 7.11 -8.92 6.92
CA ALA A 109 7.25 -10.28 7.40
C ALA A 109 8.03 -11.19 6.44
N LYS A 110 7.80 -11.07 5.14
CA LYS A 110 8.35 -12.00 4.14
C LYS A 110 9.32 -11.37 3.15
N THR A 111 9.04 -10.16 2.69
CA THR A 111 9.80 -9.55 1.60
C THR A 111 11.03 -8.83 2.10
N LEU A 112 10.88 -7.94 3.05
CA LEU A 112 11.99 -7.17 3.61
C LEU A 112 12.64 -7.84 4.82
N GLU A 113 11.97 -8.81 5.43
CA GLU A 113 12.40 -9.43 6.68
C GLU A 113 12.67 -8.37 7.75
N CYS A 114 11.83 -7.36 7.81
CA CYS A 114 11.93 -6.29 8.77
C CYS A 114 10.99 -6.53 9.94
N GLU A 115 11.37 -6.02 11.11
CA GLU A 115 10.45 -5.96 12.24
C GLU A 115 9.57 -4.74 12.05
N TYR A 116 8.28 -4.97 11.94
CA TYR A 116 7.31 -3.90 11.84
C TYR A 116 6.10 -4.22 12.71
N GLU A 117 5.85 -3.35 13.67
CA GLU A 117 4.66 -3.42 14.51
C GLU A 117 3.92 -2.10 14.42
N PHE A 118 2.61 -2.18 14.21
CA PHE A 118 1.78 -1.00 14.34
C PHE A 118 1.77 -0.55 15.80
N LYS A 119 2.00 0.71 16.03
CA LYS A 119 1.93 1.31 17.37
C LYS A 119 0.51 1.49 17.85
N GLY A 120 -0.45 1.35 16.96
CA GLY A 120 -1.86 1.44 17.29
C GLY A 120 -2.76 1.28 16.08
N VAL A 121 -4.05 1.28 16.34
CA VAL A 121 -5.11 1.33 15.34
C VAL A 121 -5.85 2.63 15.55
N LYS A 122 -5.90 3.46 14.51
CA LYS A 122 -6.60 4.74 14.55
C LYS A 122 -7.93 4.59 13.83
N THR A 123 -9.00 4.56 14.59
CA THR A 123 -10.36 4.40 14.07
C THR A 123 -11.01 5.75 13.83
N TRP A 124 -12.15 5.77 13.12
CA TRP A 124 -12.81 7.03 12.80
C TRP A 124 -13.31 7.79 14.04
N TRP A 125 -13.58 7.10 15.15
CA TRP A 125 -13.99 7.77 16.38
C TRP A 125 -12.82 8.42 17.14
N ASP A 126 -11.58 8.07 16.80
CA ASP A 126 -10.40 8.72 17.37
C ASP A 126 -10.19 10.14 16.83
N TYR A 127 -10.91 10.49 15.77
CA TYR A 127 -10.86 11.83 15.17
C TYR A 127 -11.92 12.78 15.72
N LYS A 128 -12.66 12.40 16.73
CA LYS A 128 -13.71 13.23 17.27
C LYS A 128 -13.22 14.41 18.10
N ASP A 129 -12.02 14.33 18.57
CA ASP A 129 -11.48 15.33 19.51
C ASP A 129 -10.53 16.31 18.80
#